data_b80ccb1e82f74bfa8ccc84d968a23461
#
_entry.id   b80ccb1e82f74bfa8ccc84d968a23461
#
_cell.length_a   1.000
_cell.length_b   1.000
_cell.length_c   1.000
_cell.angle_alpha   90.00
_cell.angle_beta   90.00
_cell.angle_gamma   90.00
#
_symmetry.space_group_name_H-M   'P 1'
#
loop_
_entity.id
_entity.type
_entity.pdbx_description
1 polymer ?
#
loop_
_entity_poly.entity_id
_entity_poly.type
_entity_poly.pdbx_seq_one_letter_code
_entity_poly.pdbx_strand_id
1 'polypeptide(L)'
;QFLETSKNISELPLYIDETPAITIASLSNRARRIKRLYGLDMVVVDYIQLMRATNFKEGRVQEISEITQGLKALAKELAVPVLALSQLSRAVETRDDKRPILSDLRESGSIEQDADVVMFVYREGYYLKNKEPRPATVEHAEWQAKMNEISHLAELIIGKQRHGPTGKITLEFEEMFTKFNDATNN
;
A
#
# COMPACT_ATOMS: atom_id res chain seq x y z
N GLN A 1 21.39 0.02 22.99
CA GLN A 1 20.50 -0.62 22.00
C GLN A 1 19.75 0.42 21.14
N PHE A 2 18.97 1.39 21.74
CA PHE A 2 18.26 2.42 20.95
C PHE A 2 19.21 3.30 20.12
N LEU A 3 20.29 3.82 20.74
CA LEU A 3 21.29 4.65 20.06
C LEU A 3 22.03 3.90 18.95
N GLU A 4 22.31 2.63 19.15
CA GLU A 4 22.97 1.78 18.16
C GLU A 4 22.04 1.50 16.98
N THR A 5 20.77 1.17 17.25
CA THR A 5 19.77 0.99 16.19
C THR A 5 19.53 2.28 15.40
N SER A 6 19.46 3.43 16.09
CA SER A 6 19.30 4.75 15.43
C SER A 6 20.50 5.06 14.53
N LYS A 7 21.72 4.74 14.95
CA LYS A 7 22.93 4.91 14.14
C LYS A 7 22.86 4.02 12.88
N ASN A 8 22.52 2.75 13.05
CA ASN A 8 22.42 1.82 11.94
C ASN A 8 21.37 2.27 10.90
N ILE A 9 20.22 2.79 11.36
CA ILE A 9 19.18 3.34 10.47
C ILE A 9 19.69 4.58 9.73
N SER A 10 20.44 5.46 10.39
CA SER A 10 20.95 6.68 9.75
C SER A 10 22.02 6.42 8.67
N GLU A 11 22.63 5.25 8.68
CA GLU A 11 23.62 4.81 7.68
C GLU A 11 22.97 4.13 6.46
N LEU A 12 21.65 3.84 6.51
CA LEU A 12 20.93 3.25 5.38
C LEU A 12 20.80 4.28 4.23
N PRO A 13 20.87 3.84 2.97
CA PRO A 13 20.66 4.70 1.81
C PRO A 13 19.16 5.02 1.61
N LEU A 14 18.52 5.53 2.66
CA LEU A 14 17.12 5.90 2.71
C LEU A 14 16.96 7.42 2.75
N TYR A 15 16.32 7.97 1.72
CA TYR A 15 16.04 9.40 1.60
C TYR A 15 14.55 9.65 1.84
N ILE A 16 14.21 10.36 2.90
CA ILE A 16 12.82 10.70 3.25
C ILE A 16 12.55 12.15 2.86
N ASP A 17 11.48 12.36 2.11
CA ASP A 17 11.00 13.67 1.69
C ASP A 17 9.63 13.93 2.33
N GLU A 18 9.59 14.83 3.29
CA GLU A 18 8.39 15.19 4.06
C GLU A 18 7.60 16.35 3.44
N THR A 19 7.92 16.76 2.21
CA THR A 19 7.24 17.89 1.57
C THR A 19 5.75 17.59 1.37
N PRO A 20 4.85 18.34 2.00
CA PRO A 20 3.42 18.13 1.83
C PRO A 20 2.98 18.50 0.40
N ALA A 21 2.01 17.74 -0.11
CA ALA A 21 1.40 18.01 -1.42
C ALA A 21 2.43 18.15 -2.57
N ILE A 22 3.45 17.30 -2.57
CA ILE A 22 4.49 17.29 -3.60
C ILE A 22 3.87 17.08 -4.99
N THR A 23 4.33 17.85 -5.97
CA THR A 23 3.92 17.65 -7.37
C THR A 23 4.77 16.56 -8.04
N ILE A 24 4.21 15.92 -9.08
CA ILE A 24 4.96 14.92 -9.86
C ILE A 24 6.23 15.51 -10.49
N ALA A 25 6.22 16.77 -10.91
CA ALA A 25 7.39 17.46 -11.43
C ALA A 25 8.49 17.63 -10.37
N SER A 26 8.11 18.04 -9.15
CA SER A 26 9.04 18.18 -8.03
C SER A 26 9.63 16.86 -7.60
N LEU A 27 8.80 15.81 -7.47
CA LEU A 27 9.25 14.45 -7.17
C LEU A 27 10.27 13.97 -8.22
N SER A 28 9.95 14.12 -9.50
CA SER A 28 10.82 13.69 -10.60
C SER A 28 12.17 14.39 -10.57
N ASN A 29 12.20 15.70 -10.33
CA ASN A 29 13.45 16.46 -10.24
C ASN A 29 14.32 15.99 -9.07
N ARG A 30 13.71 15.71 -7.90
CA ARG A 30 14.43 15.20 -6.73
C ARG A 30 14.94 13.79 -6.96
N ALA A 31 14.12 12.89 -7.51
CA ALA A 31 14.51 11.52 -7.82
C ALA A 31 15.68 11.47 -8.81
N ARG A 32 15.65 12.30 -9.88
CA ARG A 32 16.78 12.45 -10.83
C ARG A 32 18.06 12.89 -10.14
N ARG A 33 17.94 13.89 -9.23
CA ARG A 33 19.09 14.39 -8.47
C ARG A 33 19.69 13.30 -7.58
N ILE A 34 18.86 12.58 -6.83
CA ILE A 34 19.32 11.47 -5.96
C ILE A 34 19.98 10.39 -6.81
N LYS A 35 19.33 9.96 -7.90
CA LYS A 35 19.90 8.94 -8.80
C LYS A 35 21.26 9.31 -9.34
N ARG A 36 21.45 10.58 -9.73
CA ARG A 36 22.72 11.06 -10.27
C ARG A 36 23.84 11.14 -9.23
N LEU A 37 23.51 11.51 -7.98
CA LEU A 37 24.52 11.77 -6.94
C LEU A 37 24.85 10.53 -6.12
N TYR A 38 23.87 9.67 -5.86
CA TYR A 38 23.98 8.59 -4.87
C TYR A 38 23.52 7.24 -5.39
N GLY A 39 22.90 7.18 -6.56
CA GLY A 39 22.15 6.03 -7.00
C GLY A 39 20.70 6.05 -6.47
N LEU A 40 19.83 5.28 -7.11
CA LEU A 40 18.42 5.13 -6.71
C LEU A 40 17.91 3.80 -7.25
N ASP A 41 17.43 2.94 -6.35
CA ASP A 41 16.95 1.61 -6.68
C ASP A 41 15.44 1.49 -6.63
N MET A 42 14.75 2.34 -5.86
CA MET A 42 13.28 2.36 -5.73
C MET A 42 12.79 3.75 -5.32
N VAL A 43 11.58 4.08 -5.74
CA VAL A 43 10.81 5.23 -5.24
C VAL A 43 9.57 4.72 -4.54
N VAL A 44 9.31 5.18 -3.32
CA VAL A 44 8.08 4.89 -2.57
C VAL A 44 7.28 6.17 -2.41
N VAL A 45 5.98 6.12 -2.71
CA VAL A 45 5.04 7.25 -2.53
C VAL A 45 3.97 6.85 -1.53
N ASP A 46 3.93 7.50 -0.37
CA ASP A 46 2.94 7.28 0.68
C ASP A 46 2.18 8.58 0.94
N TYR A 47 0.99 8.70 0.39
CA TYR A 47 0.26 7.97 -0.64
C TYR A 47 -0.18 8.93 -1.77
N ILE A 48 -0.58 8.40 -2.91
CA ILE A 48 -0.79 9.20 -4.14
C ILE A 48 -1.84 10.30 -3.99
N GLN A 49 -2.85 10.12 -3.14
CA GLN A 49 -3.90 11.11 -2.90
C GLN A 49 -3.40 12.36 -2.16
N LEU A 50 -2.20 12.34 -1.57
CA LEU A 50 -1.56 13.52 -0.99
C LEU A 50 -0.76 14.33 -2.02
N MET A 51 -0.44 13.74 -3.16
CA MET A 51 0.25 14.44 -4.25
C MET A 51 -0.68 15.46 -4.93
N ARG A 52 -0.08 16.39 -5.64
CA ARG A 52 -0.76 17.41 -6.46
C ARG A 52 -0.38 17.28 -7.92
N ALA A 53 -1.36 17.50 -8.79
CA ALA A 53 -1.09 17.72 -10.21
C ALA A 53 -0.51 19.11 -10.43
N THR A 54 0.13 19.29 -11.58
CA THR A 54 0.67 20.60 -11.97
C THR A 54 -0.46 21.55 -12.38
N ASN A 55 -1.54 21.02 -12.98
CA ASN A 55 -2.70 21.77 -13.45
C ASN A 55 -3.95 21.47 -12.59
N PHE A 56 -4.37 22.44 -11.77
CA PHE A 56 -5.44 22.30 -10.77
C PHE A 56 -6.89 22.38 -11.34
N LYS A 57 -7.09 22.48 -12.65
CA LYS A 57 -8.38 22.93 -13.21
C LYS A 57 -9.38 21.83 -13.58
N GLU A 58 -9.01 20.56 -13.58
CA GLU A 58 -9.76 19.51 -14.28
C GLU A 58 -10.47 18.48 -13.37
N GLY A 59 -10.45 18.68 -12.05
CA GLY A 59 -11.08 17.76 -11.10
C GLY A 59 -10.18 16.61 -10.64
N ARG A 60 -10.63 15.92 -9.59
CA ARG A 60 -9.79 14.94 -8.85
C ARG A 60 -9.35 13.73 -9.69
N VAL A 61 -10.22 13.25 -10.56
CA VAL A 61 -9.94 12.09 -11.43
C VAL A 61 -8.78 12.40 -12.38
N GLN A 62 -8.79 13.55 -13.03
CA GLN A 62 -7.73 14.00 -13.92
C GLN A 62 -6.43 14.26 -13.16
N GLU A 63 -6.52 14.83 -11.95
CA GLU A 63 -5.36 15.03 -11.08
C GLU A 63 -4.65 13.71 -10.79
N ILE A 64 -5.39 12.66 -10.39
CA ILE A 64 -4.82 11.34 -10.15
C ILE A 64 -4.27 10.73 -11.44
N SER A 65 -4.94 10.92 -12.57
CA SER A 65 -4.43 10.44 -13.87
C SER A 65 -3.09 11.08 -14.25
N GLU A 66 -2.95 12.40 -14.07
CA GLU A 66 -1.66 13.08 -14.30
C GLU A 66 -0.56 12.51 -13.40
N ILE A 67 -0.88 12.30 -12.12
CA ILE A 67 0.07 11.75 -11.14
C ILE A 67 0.49 10.34 -11.53
N THR A 68 -0.44 9.43 -11.83
CA THR A 68 -0.13 8.02 -12.15
C THR A 68 0.66 7.88 -13.44
N GLN A 69 0.31 8.64 -14.48
CA GLN A 69 1.07 8.70 -15.73
C GLN A 69 2.47 9.25 -15.50
N GLY A 70 2.60 10.29 -14.68
CA GLY A 70 3.89 10.87 -14.32
C GLY A 70 4.77 9.90 -13.51
N LEU A 71 4.21 9.16 -12.56
CA LEU A 71 4.92 8.11 -11.82
C LEU A 71 5.37 6.98 -12.76
N LYS A 72 4.52 6.58 -13.70
CA LYS A 72 4.88 5.58 -14.72
C LYS A 72 6.00 6.06 -15.65
N ALA A 73 5.95 7.31 -16.06
CA ALA A 73 7.01 7.93 -16.88
C ALA A 73 8.33 7.99 -16.10
N LEU A 74 8.28 8.40 -14.83
CA LEU A 74 9.44 8.44 -13.94
C LEU A 74 10.10 7.06 -13.76
N ALA A 75 9.29 6.03 -13.51
CA ALA A 75 9.77 4.65 -13.37
C ALA A 75 10.54 4.19 -14.61
N LYS A 76 10.00 4.49 -15.80
CA LYS A 76 10.66 4.16 -17.07
C LYS A 76 11.93 4.97 -17.30
N GLU A 77 11.87 6.28 -17.08
CA GLU A 77 13.00 7.20 -17.28
C GLU A 77 14.18 6.83 -16.40
N LEU A 78 13.91 6.57 -15.12
CA LEU A 78 14.96 6.25 -14.17
C LEU A 78 15.31 4.75 -14.14
N ALA A 79 14.57 3.89 -14.86
CA ALA A 79 14.71 2.44 -14.82
C ALA A 79 14.72 1.91 -13.36
N VAL A 80 13.77 2.36 -12.54
CA VAL A 80 13.57 1.93 -11.16
C VAL A 80 12.10 1.61 -10.89
N PRO A 81 11.76 0.66 -10.02
CA PRO A 81 10.41 0.44 -9.58
C PRO A 81 9.89 1.66 -8.79
N VAL A 82 8.61 1.98 -8.99
CA VAL A 82 7.87 2.95 -8.19
C VAL A 82 6.76 2.20 -7.46
N LEU A 83 6.84 2.15 -6.15
CA LEU A 83 5.81 1.64 -5.26
C LEU A 83 4.94 2.80 -4.79
N ALA A 84 3.68 2.84 -5.23
CA ALA A 84 2.75 3.89 -4.85
C ALA A 84 1.63 3.30 -3.98
N LEU A 85 1.48 3.81 -2.76
CA LEU A 85 0.37 3.46 -1.91
C LEU A 85 -0.87 4.26 -2.34
N SER A 86 -2.03 3.63 -2.24
CA SER A 86 -3.30 4.24 -2.58
C SER A 86 -4.36 3.92 -1.55
N GLN A 87 -5.11 4.93 -1.15
CA GLN A 87 -6.29 4.75 -0.30
C GLN A 87 -7.40 4.09 -1.11
N LEU A 88 -8.11 3.16 -0.48
CA LEU A 88 -9.28 2.52 -1.06
C LEU A 88 -10.56 3.33 -0.84
N SER A 89 -11.54 3.10 -1.69
CA SER A 89 -12.91 3.60 -1.51
C SER A 89 -13.53 3.00 -0.24
N ARG A 90 -14.27 3.82 0.50
CA ARG A 90 -15.05 3.35 1.65
C ARG A 90 -16.15 2.34 1.29
N ALA A 91 -16.47 2.18 0.02
CA ALA A 91 -17.43 1.19 -0.45
C ALA A 91 -17.05 -0.25 -0.07
N VAL A 92 -15.76 -0.55 0.09
CA VAL A 92 -15.29 -1.85 0.59
C VAL A 92 -15.88 -2.20 1.96
N GLU A 93 -16.10 -1.18 2.81
CA GLU A 93 -16.63 -1.35 4.18
C GLU A 93 -18.12 -1.72 4.22
N THR A 94 -18.85 -1.51 3.13
CA THR A 94 -20.28 -1.79 3.04
C THR A 94 -20.62 -3.17 2.48
N ARG A 95 -19.62 -3.89 1.94
CA ARG A 95 -19.79 -5.23 1.39
C ARG A 95 -19.72 -6.30 2.49
N ASP A 96 -20.33 -7.45 2.24
CA ASP A 96 -20.19 -8.62 3.11
C ASP A 96 -18.77 -9.16 3.09
N ASP A 97 -18.22 -9.41 1.89
CA ASP A 97 -16.80 -9.70 1.70
C ASP A 97 -16.02 -8.38 1.53
N LYS A 98 -15.21 -8.09 2.54
CA LYS A 98 -14.39 -6.86 2.62
C LYS A 98 -13.02 -7.01 1.96
N ARG A 99 -12.78 -8.10 1.22
CA ARG A 99 -11.57 -8.21 0.42
C ARG A 99 -11.57 -7.17 -0.67
N PRO A 100 -10.53 -6.33 -0.75
CA PRO A 100 -10.44 -5.29 -1.77
C PRO A 100 -10.38 -5.88 -3.18
N ILE A 101 -10.98 -5.17 -4.13
CA ILE A 101 -10.97 -5.47 -5.56
C ILE A 101 -10.59 -4.22 -6.37
N LEU A 102 -10.29 -4.37 -7.65
CA LEU A 102 -9.81 -3.25 -8.50
C LEU A 102 -10.78 -2.06 -8.53
N SER A 103 -12.09 -2.31 -8.50
CA SER A 103 -13.09 -1.23 -8.46
C SER A 103 -13.07 -0.39 -7.16
N ASP A 104 -12.37 -0.84 -6.13
CA ASP A 104 -12.20 -0.07 -4.88
C ASP A 104 -11.12 1.00 -5.00
N LEU A 105 -10.32 1.00 -6.07
CA LEU A 105 -9.39 2.07 -6.43
C LEU A 105 -10.11 3.31 -7.03
N ARG A 106 -11.25 3.65 -6.56
CA ARG A 106 -12.38 4.38 -7.12
C ARG A 106 -12.09 5.77 -7.65
N GLU A 107 -11.26 6.53 -7.50
CA GLU A 107 -11.16 7.87 -8.12
C GLU A 107 -10.23 7.87 -9.34
N SER A 108 -9.89 6.67 -9.80
CA SER A 108 -8.82 6.55 -10.75
C SER A 108 -8.84 5.20 -11.46
N GLY A 109 -9.72 5.04 -12.41
CA GLY A 109 -9.52 4.02 -13.46
C GLY A 109 -8.10 4.08 -14.04
N SER A 110 -7.44 5.24 -13.93
CA SER A 110 -6.05 5.45 -14.29
C SER A 110 -5.04 4.70 -13.42
N ILE A 111 -5.27 4.55 -12.09
CA ILE A 111 -4.36 3.75 -11.24
C ILE A 111 -4.32 2.32 -11.78
N GLU A 112 -5.51 1.74 -12.01
CA GLU A 112 -5.59 0.40 -12.57
C GLU A 112 -4.93 0.32 -13.95
N GLN A 113 -5.16 1.29 -14.83
CA GLN A 113 -4.61 1.27 -16.19
C GLN A 113 -3.09 1.42 -16.22
N ASP A 114 -2.54 2.33 -15.43
CA ASP A 114 -1.12 2.69 -15.46
C ASP A 114 -0.24 1.71 -14.67
N ALA A 115 -0.74 1.11 -13.58
CA ALA A 115 0.01 0.18 -12.78
C ALA A 115 0.30 -1.14 -13.56
N ASP A 116 1.52 -1.66 -13.42
CA ASP A 116 1.87 -2.99 -13.93
C ASP A 116 1.40 -4.09 -12.98
N VAL A 117 1.40 -3.80 -11.68
CA VAL A 117 0.94 -4.69 -10.62
C VAL A 117 0.06 -3.88 -9.67
N VAL A 118 -1.06 -4.46 -9.25
CA VAL A 118 -1.91 -3.94 -8.18
C VAL A 118 -2.02 -5.01 -7.11
N MET A 119 -1.65 -4.63 -5.89
CA MET A 119 -1.71 -5.51 -4.73
C MET A 119 -2.56 -4.87 -3.64
N PHE A 120 -3.34 -5.70 -2.95
CA PHE A 120 -4.12 -5.29 -1.79
C PHE A 120 -3.68 -6.07 -0.56
N VAL A 121 -3.64 -5.39 0.57
CA VAL A 121 -3.42 -6.04 1.87
C VAL A 121 -4.77 -6.16 2.57
N TYR A 122 -5.12 -7.36 3.00
CA TYR A 122 -6.37 -7.66 3.71
C TYR A 122 -6.09 -8.44 4.99
N ARG A 123 -6.78 -8.10 6.06
CA ARG A 123 -6.71 -8.80 7.35
C ARG A 123 -8.13 -9.07 7.86
N GLU A 124 -8.57 -10.32 7.80
CA GLU A 124 -9.90 -10.69 8.29
C GLU A 124 -10.02 -10.45 9.80
N GLY A 125 -8.96 -10.74 10.56
CA GLY A 125 -8.89 -10.51 12.00
C GLY A 125 -9.16 -9.05 12.40
N TYR A 126 -8.75 -8.07 11.59
CA TYR A 126 -9.06 -6.66 11.82
C TYR A 126 -10.56 -6.38 11.85
N TYR A 127 -11.31 -6.94 10.90
CA TYR A 127 -12.76 -6.77 10.83
C TYR A 127 -13.51 -7.59 11.89
N LEU A 128 -13.04 -8.79 12.19
CA LEU A 128 -13.63 -9.65 13.21
C LEU A 128 -13.45 -9.07 14.62
N LYS A 129 -12.31 -8.44 14.91
CA LYS A 129 -12.04 -7.76 16.19
C LYS A 129 -13.10 -6.70 16.51
N ASN A 130 -13.61 -5.99 15.50
CA ASN A 130 -14.64 -4.95 15.66
C ASN A 130 -16.06 -5.52 15.85
N LYS A 131 -16.24 -6.83 15.79
CA LYS A 131 -17.54 -7.53 15.92
C LYS A 131 -17.58 -8.43 17.15
N GLU A 132 -16.81 -8.11 18.19
CA GLU A 132 -16.77 -8.89 19.43
C GLU A 132 -18.16 -8.96 20.08
N PRO A 133 -18.73 -10.17 20.29
CA PRO A 133 -20.00 -10.36 20.99
C PRO A 133 -19.86 -10.11 22.50
N ARG A 134 -20.99 -10.08 23.20
CA ARG A 134 -20.98 -9.93 24.67
C ARG A 134 -20.24 -11.10 25.33
N PRO A 135 -19.34 -10.80 26.30
CA PRO A 135 -18.64 -11.86 27.06
C PRO A 135 -19.58 -12.86 27.69
N ALA A 136 -19.12 -14.09 27.86
CA ALA A 136 -19.84 -15.21 28.46
C ALA A 136 -21.09 -15.70 27.68
N THR A 137 -21.13 -15.46 26.37
CA THR A 137 -22.13 -16.05 25.47
C THR A 137 -21.48 -17.14 24.59
N VAL A 138 -22.30 -17.99 23.96
CA VAL A 138 -21.82 -18.99 22.99
C VAL A 138 -21.18 -18.32 21.80
N GLU A 139 -21.78 -17.25 21.31
CA GLU A 139 -21.28 -16.46 20.19
C GLU A 139 -19.89 -15.85 20.50
N HIS A 140 -19.63 -15.46 21.74
CA HIS A 140 -18.31 -14.97 22.16
C HIS A 140 -17.26 -16.09 22.13
N ALA A 141 -17.61 -17.30 22.56
CA ALA A 141 -16.69 -18.44 22.51
C ALA A 141 -16.34 -18.80 21.04
N GLU A 142 -17.34 -18.81 20.15
CA GLU A 142 -17.12 -19.04 18.71
C GLU A 142 -16.25 -17.94 18.09
N TRP A 143 -16.54 -16.68 18.42
CA TRP A 143 -15.74 -15.53 17.97
C TRP A 143 -14.28 -15.66 18.46
N GLN A 144 -14.07 -16.01 19.72
CA GLN A 144 -12.73 -16.16 20.29
C GLN A 144 -11.96 -17.30 19.63
N ALA A 145 -12.61 -18.44 19.37
CA ALA A 145 -12.01 -19.54 18.62
C ALA A 145 -11.57 -19.07 17.22
N LYS A 146 -12.44 -18.38 16.50
CA LYS A 146 -12.11 -17.84 15.17
C LYS A 146 -11.01 -16.78 15.22
N MET A 147 -11.03 -15.88 16.21
CA MET A 147 -9.97 -14.89 16.40
C MET A 147 -8.60 -15.54 16.63
N ASN A 148 -8.53 -16.59 17.43
CA ASN A 148 -7.28 -17.32 17.67
C ASN A 148 -6.72 -17.93 16.39
N GLU A 149 -7.58 -18.34 15.46
CA GLU A 149 -7.19 -18.91 14.17
C GLU A 149 -6.67 -17.88 13.19
N ILE A 150 -7.31 -16.69 13.10
CA ILE A 150 -7.08 -15.76 11.99
C ILE A 150 -6.39 -14.44 12.38
N SER A 151 -6.25 -14.12 13.68
CA SER A 151 -5.74 -12.82 14.13
C SER A 151 -4.33 -12.50 13.62
N HIS A 152 -3.52 -13.54 13.46
CA HIS A 152 -2.14 -13.46 12.98
C HIS A 152 -2.01 -13.62 11.45
N LEU A 153 -3.13 -13.75 10.72
CA LEU A 153 -3.11 -13.94 9.27
C LEU A 153 -3.41 -12.64 8.53
N ALA A 154 -2.74 -12.49 7.41
CA ALA A 154 -3.01 -11.47 6.41
C ALA A 154 -3.01 -12.09 5.01
N GLU A 155 -3.72 -11.46 4.08
CA GLU A 155 -3.71 -11.82 2.67
C GLU A 155 -3.08 -10.69 1.87
N LEU A 156 -2.09 -11.02 1.03
CA LEU A 156 -1.65 -10.16 -0.07
C LEU A 156 -2.36 -10.62 -1.32
N ILE A 157 -3.31 -9.80 -1.80
CA ILE A 157 -4.14 -10.11 -2.96
C ILE A 157 -3.55 -9.41 -4.18
N ILE A 158 -3.08 -10.17 -5.16
CA ILE A 158 -2.60 -9.67 -6.44
C ILE A 158 -3.82 -9.50 -7.35
N GLY A 159 -4.40 -8.30 -7.38
CA GLY A 159 -5.60 -7.99 -8.17
C GLY A 159 -5.31 -7.75 -9.64
N LYS A 160 -4.09 -7.32 -9.98
CA LYS A 160 -3.61 -7.15 -11.34
C LYS A 160 -2.12 -7.45 -11.42
N GLN A 161 -1.73 -8.15 -12.48
CA GLN A 161 -0.33 -8.34 -12.85
C GLN A 161 -0.22 -8.42 -14.37
N ARG A 162 0.50 -7.47 -14.99
CA ARG A 162 0.54 -7.35 -16.47
C ARG A 162 1.22 -8.54 -17.14
N HIS A 163 2.20 -9.12 -16.50
CA HIS A 163 3.04 -10.19 -17.04
C HIS A 163 3.02 -11.48 -16.20
N GLY A 164 1.96 -11.68 -15.40
CA GLY A 164 1.84 -12.86 -14.56
C GLY A 164 0.39 -13.10 -14.09
N PRO A 165 0.16 -14.19 -13.36
CA PRO A 165 -1.15 -14.52 -12.83
C PRO A 165 -1.54 -13.59 -11.68
N THR A 166 -2.83 -13.40 -11.48
CA THR A 166 -3.41 -12.87 -10.26
C THR A 166 -3.56 -13.99 -9.23
N GLY A 167 -3.70 -13.65 -7.96
CA GLY A 167 -3.83 -14.66 -6.91
C GLY A 167 -3.77 -14.07 -5.51
N LYS A 168 -3.63 -14.95 -4.53
CA LYS A 168 -3.49 -14.58 -3.12
C LYS A 168 -2.29 -15.28 -2.51
N ILE A 169 -1.60 -14.55 -1.64
CA ILE A 169 -0.49 -15.04 -0.82
C ILE A 169 -0.91 -14.84 0.63
N THR A 170 -0.87 -15.91 1.43
CA THR A 170 -1.08 -15.81 2.87
C THR A 170 0.22 -15.37 3.53
N LEU A 171 0.12 -14.42 4.44
CA LEU A 171 1.21 -13.88 5.24
C LEU A 171 0.88 -14.02 6.72
N GLU A 172 1.88 -14.09 7.57
CA GLU A 172 1.75 -13.88 9.00
C GLU A 172 1.88 -12.40 9.32
N PHE A 173 1.02 -11.91 10.21
CA PHE A 173 1.03 -10.54 10.69
C PHE A 173 1.26 -10.48 12.20
N GLU A 174 2.35 -9.89 12.60
CA GLU A 174 2.71 -9.68 13.99
C GLU A 174 2.25 -8.28 14.43
N GLU A 175 1.09 -8.23 15.13
CA GLU A 175 0.40 -6.98 15.45
C GLU A 175 1.27 -6.04 16.33
N MET A 176 2.03 -6.60 17.26
CA MET A 176 2.89 -5.84 18.18
C MET A 176 3.94 -4.99 17.44
N PHE A 177 4.44 -5.48 16.31
CA PHE A 177 5.49 -4.82 15.52
C PHE A 177 4.98 -4.30 14.18
N THR A 178 3.69 -4.46 13.89
CA THR A 178 3.11 -4.13 12.57
C THR A 178 3.90 -4.76 11.43
N LYS A 179 4.34 -6.00 11.63
CA LYS A 179 5.27 -6.69 10.75
C LYS A 179 4.59 -7.83 10.01
N PHE A 180 4.86 -7.92 8.71
CA PHE A 180 4.47 -9.06 7.89
C PHE A 180 5.65 -10.01 7.75
N ASN A 181 5.39 -11.29 7.86
CA ASN A 181 6.33 -12.38 7.65
C ASN A 181 5.75 -13.36 6.63
N ASP A 182 6.59 -14.19 6.06
CA ASP A 182 6.13 -15.33 5.25
C ASP A 182 5.36 -16.29 6.15
N ALA A 183 4.20 -16.75 5.68
CA ALA A 183 3.49 -17.81 6.38
C ALA A 183 4.30 -19.09 6.29
N THR A 184 4.68 -19.66 7.43
CA THR A 184 5.31 -20.97 7.48
C THR A 184 4.30 -22.01 7.01
N ASN A 185 4.53 -22.59 5.85
CA ASN A 185 3.78 -23.75 5.40
C ASN A 185 4.10 -24.92 6.38
N ASN A 186 3.21 -25.14 7.34
CA ASN A 186 3.20 -26.39 8.12
C ASN A 186 2.52 -27.49 7.33
#